data_fb4ee2fe68bab6bdc2ab67c67fc2fddd
#
_entry.id   fb4ee2fe68bab6bdc2ab67c67fc2fddd
#
_cell.length_a   1.000
_cell.length_b   1.000
_cell.length_c   1.000
_cell.angle_alpha   90.00
_cell.angle_beta   90.00
_cell.angle_gamma   90.00
#
_symmetry.space_group_name_H-M   'P 1'
#
loop_
_entity.id
_entity.type
_entity.pdbx_description
1 polymer ?
#
loop_
_entity_poly.entity_id
_entity_poly.type
_entity_poly.pdbx_seq_one_letter_code
_entity_poly.pdbx_strand_id
1 'polypeptide(L)'
;DQISSISTGNYGVPTDRQTDRQTDRQTKNQHQTKEIKDILEILNSLDNVKKEIRLKFKRLTEQEFLIFSTIYQLEELMDVDYKIISVKLGLSESSIRDYVGKLMKKGIPIEKIRLNNKNVRLSISEDLKKIAPLSTILQLRDL
;
A
#
# COMPACT_ATOMS: atom_id res chain seq x y z
N ASP A 1 -16.00 -13.69 32.78
CA ASP A 1 -16.84 -13.61 33.01
C ASP A 1 -17.12 -13.64 32.84
N GLN A 2 -16.51 -13.60 32.87
CA GLN A 2 -17.28 -13.68 33.21
C GLN A 2 -17.70 -13.57 33.03
N ILE A 3 -17.27 -13.90 33.16
CA ILE A 3 -18.08 -14.05 33.50
C ILE A 3 -18.57 -14.00 33.47
N SER A 4 -18.09 -14.30 33.88
CA SER A 4 -18.99 -14.35 34.23
C SER A 4 -19.31 -14.57 34.22
N SER A 5 -18.94 -14.87 34.34
CA SER A 5 -19.69 -15.07 34.77
C SER A 5 -19.79 -15.48 34.83
N ILE A 6 -19.66 -16.01 34.98
CA ILE A 6 -20.16 -16.39 35.44
C ILE A 6 -20.41 -16.64 35.57
N SER A 7 -20.14 -17.10 36.15
CA SER A 7 -20.74 -17.34 36.66
C SER A 7 -20.91 -17.68 36.75
N THR A 8 -20.91 -18.27 37.00
CA THR A 8 -21.38 -18.57 37.39
C THR A 8 -21.34 -18.87 37.40
N GLY A 9 -21.22 -19.59 37.63
CA GLY A 9 -21.46 -19.60 38.00
C GLY A 9 -21.06 -19.92 37.87
N ASN A 10 -21.03 -20.35 37.69
CA ASN A 10 -21.03 -20.53 37.75
C ASN A 10 -20.76 -20.77 37.59
N TYR A 11 -20.86 -20.79 37.70
CA TYR A 11 -20.78 -20.85 37.85
C TYR A 11 -20.45 -20.76 37.59
N GLY A 12 -20.33 -21.58 37.94
CA GLY A 12 -20.41 -21.14 38.14
C GLY A 12 -19.98 -21.24 37.90
N VAL A 13 -20.10 -21.69 37.98
CA VAL A 13 -20.06 -21.49 37.96
C VAL A 13 -19.80 -21.65 37.67
N PRO A 14 -19.88 -22.01 37.87
CA PRO A 14 -19.97 -21.91 37.80
C PRO A 14 -19.80 -21.87 37.50
N THR A 15 -19.28 -21.91 37.65
CA THR A 15 -19.52 -21.74 37.74
C THR A 15 -19.27 -21.60 37.51
N ASP A 16 -18.79 -21.21 37.25
CA ASP A 16 -18.95 -20.91 37.37
C ASP A 16 -18.52 -21.16 37.08
N ARG A 17 -18.30 -21.34 37.43
CA ARG A 17 -18.09 -21.41 37.47
C ARG A 17 -18.09 -21.55 36.82
N GLN A 18 -17.79 -21.96 37.23
CA GLN A 18 -17.91 -22.05 36.69
C GLN A 18 -17.91 -21.54 36.38
N THR A 19 -17.50 -21.43 36.70
CA THR A 19 -17.51 -20.91 36.34
C THR A 19 -16.89 -20.29 36.19
N ASP A 20 -16.59 -20.35 36.47
CA ASP A 20 -15.83 -19.22 36.28
C ASP A 20 -14.54 -19.39 35.55
N ARG A 21 -13.85 -20.37 35.74
CA ARG A 21 -12.69 -20.67 34.99
C ARG A 21 -12.97 -20.80 33.52
N GLN A 22 -14.06 -21.36 33.20
CA GLN A 22 -14.53 -21.42 31.82
C GLN A 22 -14.81 -20.04 31.27
N THR A 23 -15.27 -19.14 32.08
CA THR A 23 -15.50 -17.76 31.70
C THR A 23 -14.20 -17.08 31.30
N ASP A 24 -13.14 -17.26 32.06
CA ASP A 24 -11.84 -16.69 31.73
C ASP A 24 -11.30 -17.25 30.42
N ARG A 25 -11.48 -18.51 30.23
CA ARG A 25 -11.03 -19.18 29.02
C ARG A 25 -11.81 -18.69 27.81
N GLN A 26 -13.10 -18.51 27.94
CA GLN A 26 -13.94 -17.98 26.89
C GLN A 26 -13.54 -16.55 26.54
N THR A 27 -13.24 -15.74 27.51
CA THR A 27 -12.80 -14.37 27.28
C THR A 27 -11.52 -14.34 26.46
N LYS A 28 -10.56 -15.19 26.80
CA LYS A 28 -9.31 -15.27 26.04
C LYS A 28 -9.56 -15.72 24.61
N ASN A 29 -10.41 -16.69 24.41
CA ASN A 29 -10.72 -17.17 23.07
C ASN A 29 -11.42 -16.13 22.23
N GLN A 30 -12.32 -15.38 22.80
CA GLN A 30 -13.00 -14.28 22.09
C GLN A 30 -12.01 -13.20 21.68
N HIS A 31 -11.07 -12.90 22.56
CA HIS A 31 -10.05 -11.91 22.28
C HIS A 31 -9.14 -12.37 21.12
N GLN A 32 -8.73 -13.62 21.14
CA GLN A 32 -7.92 -14.20 20.07
C GLN A 32 -8.68 -14.21 18.74
N THR A 33 -9.97 -14.54 18.77
CA THR A 33 -10.81 -14.53 17.56
C THR A 33 -10.89 -13.14 16.96
N LYS A 34 -11.02 -12.12 17.81
CA LYS A 34 -11.05 -10.75 17.34
C LYS A 34 -9.73 -10.35 16.69
N GLU A 35 -8.60 -10.72 17.30
CA GLU A 35 -7.29 -10.43 16.74
C GLU A 35 -7.11 -11.10 15.39
N ILE A 36 -7.57 -12.34 15.24
CA ILE A 36 -7.51 -13.07 13.98
C ILE A 36 -8.37 -12.37 12.93
N LYS A 37 -9.56 -11.91 13.29
CA LYS A 37 -10.41 -11.17 12.37
C LYS A 37 -9.75 -9.89 11.91
N ASP A 38 -9.12 -9.14 12.82
CA ASP A 38 -8.43 -7.91 12.50
C ASP A 38 -7.28 -8.18 11.52
N ILE A 39 -6.52 -9.25 11.76
CA ILE A 39 -5.43 -9.64 10.86
C ILE A 39 -5.98 -10.01 9.48
N LEU A 40 -7.08 -10.76 9.42
CA LEU A 40 -7.69 -11.16 8.15
C LEU A 40 -8.20 -9.93 7.38
N GLU A 41 -8.77 -8.95 8.07
CA GLU A 41 -9.21 -7.72 7.43
C GLU A 41 -8.02 -6.95 6.84
N ILE A 42 -6.91 -6.89 7.58
CA ILE A 42 -5.70 -6.24 7.10
C ILE A 42 -5.16 -6.97 5.87
N LEU A 43 -5.10 -8.30 5.91
CA LEU A 43 -4.62 -9.09 4.78
C LEU A 43 -5.52 -8.91 3.55
N ASN A 44 -6.83 -8.90 3.75
CA ASN A 44 -7.76 -8.67 2.65
C ASN A 44 -7.58 -7.28 2.05
N SER A 45 -7.35 -6.27 2.88
CA SER A 45 -7.09 -4.91 2.42
C SER A 45 -5.82 -4.83 1.60
N LEU A 46 -4.76 -5.53 2.04
CA LEU A 46 -3.50 -5.59 1.31
C LEU A 46 -3.66 -6.28 -0.04
N ASP A 47 -4.43 -7.37 -0.07
CA ASP A 47 -4.71 -8.08 -1.33
C ASP A 47 -5.46 -7.19 -2.30
N ASN A 48 -6.42 -6.41 -1.82
CA ASN A 48 -7.18 -5.47 -2.66
C ASN A 48 -6.27 -4.38 -3.21
N VAL A 49 -5.36 -3.85 -2.38
CA VAL A 49 -4.40 -2.84 -2.80
C VAL A 49 -3.47 -3.39 -3.86
N LYS A 50 -2.94 -4.60 -3.67
CA LYS A 50 -2.08 -5.25 -4.65
C LYS A 50 -2.79 -5.46 -5.99
N LYS A 51 -4.05 -5.87 -5.92
CA LYS A 51 -4.87 -6.06 -7.11
C LYS A 51 -5.07 -4.76 -7.86
N GLU A 52 -5.30 -3.69 -7.13
CA GLU A 52 -5.48 -2.36 -7.71
C GLU A 52 -4.21 -1.87 -8.37
N ILE A 53 -3.07 -2.06 -7.72
CA ILE A 53 -1.76 -1.72 -8.27
C ILE A 53 -1.56 -2.49 -9.57
N ARG A 54 -1.78 -3.79 -9.56
CA ARG A 54 -1.63 -4.63 -10.75
C ARG A 54 -2.48 -4.11 -11.90
N LEU A 55 -3.75 -3.81 -11.64
CA LEU A 55 -4.65 -3.35 -12.68
C LEU A 55 -4.22 -2.02 -13.27
N LYS A 56 -3.78 -1.08 -12.43
CA LYS A 56 -3.34 0.21 -12.90
C LYS A 56 -2.06 0.12 -13.72
N PHE A 57 -1.09 -0.64 -13.25
CA PHE A 57 0.20 -0.73 -13.93
C PHE A 57 0.14 -1.58 -15.19
N LYS A 58 -0.81 -2.50 -15.30
CA LYS A 58 -1.03 -3.25 -16.53
C LYS A 58 -1.52 -2.38 -17.68
N ARG A 59 -2.16 -1.26 -17.39
CA ARG A 59 -2.64 -0.34 -18.40
C ARG A 59 -1.52 0.47 -19.03
N LEU A 60 -0.35 0.49 -18.42
CA LEU A 60 0.76 1.31 -18.89
C LEU A 60 1.43 0.67 -20.09
N THR A 61 1.79 1.50 -21.06
CA THR A 61 2.66 1.07 -22.14
C THR A 61 4.06 0.83 -21.57
N GLU A 62 4.91 0.15 -22.33
CA GLU A 62 6.29 -0.07 -21.94
C GLU A 62 7.02 1.24 -21.71
N GLN A 63 6.77 2.22 -22.58
CA GLN A 63 7.41 3.52 -22.44
C GLN A 63 6.94 4.26 -21.20
N GLU A 64 5.65 4.21 -20.92
CA GLU A 64 5.11 4.83 -19.70
C GLU A 64 5.69 4.20 -18.46
N PHE A 65 5.79 2.89 -18.44
CA PHE A 65 6.35 2.18 -17.30
C PHE A 65 7.84 2.47 -17.14
N LEU A 66 8.56 2.60 -18.24
CA LEU A 66 9.98 2.96 -18.22
C LEU A 66 10.17 4.32 -17.54
N ILE A 67 9.35 5.30 -17.89
CA ILE A 67 9.42 6.63 -17.29
C ILE A 67 9.11 6.56 -15.80
N PHE A 68 8.06 5.83 -15.43
CA PHE A 68 7.71 5.64 -14.02
C PHE A 68 8.87 5.00 -13.25
N SER A 69 9.45 3.92 -13.77
CA SER A 69 10.56 3.21 -13.14
C SER A 69 11.77 4.10 -12.98
N THR A 70 12.04 4.92 -13.98
CA THR A 70 13.18 5.85 -13.97
C THR A 70 13.00 6.88 -12.86
N ILE A 71 11.81 7.44 -12.72
CA ILE A 71 11.52 8.38 -11.63
C ILE A 71 11.70 7.69 -10.29
N TYR A 72 11.13 6.50 -10.14
CA TYR A 72 11.17 5.75 -8.88
C TYR A 72 12.61 5.50 -8.44
N GLN A 73 13.46 5.07 -9.36
CA GLN A 73 14.86 4.74 -9.05
C GLN A 73 15.70 5.97 -8.79
N LEU A 74 15.56 7.00 -9.64
CA LEU A 74 16.42 8.18 -9.55
C LEU A 74 16.09 9.06 -8.34
N GLU A 75 14.83 9.11 -7.92
CA GLU A 75 14.48 10.00 -6.82
C GLU A 75 15.09 9.57 -5.49
N GLU A 76 15.53 8.32 -5.38
CA GLU A 76 16.25 7.86 -4.19
C GLU A 76 17.68 8.40 -4.14
N LEU A 77 18.20 8.83 -5.27
CA LEU A 77 19.58 9.30 -5.39
C LEU A 77 19.68 10.80 -5.55
N MET A 78 18.65 11.46 -6.10
CA MET A 78 18.72 12.88 -6.44
C MET A 78 17.32 13.43 -6.63
N ASP A 79 17.22 14.76 -6.69
CA ASP A 79 15.98 15.42 -7.08
C ASP A 79 15.79 15.23 -8.59
N VAL A 80 14.64 14.68 -8.98
CA VAL A 80 14.37 14.33 -10.38
C VAL A 80 13.50 15.40 -11.01
N ASP A 81 13.89 15.88 -12.18
CA ASP A 81 13.10 16.81 -12.97
C ASP A 81 12.94 16.27 -14.40
N TYR A 82 12.21 16.99 -15.24
CA TYR A 82 11.97 16.56 -16.61
C TYR A 82 13.28 16.45 -17.41
N LYS A 83 14.21 17.36 -17.15
CA LYS A 83 15.47 17.40 -17.87
C LYS A 83 16.32 16.17 -17.57
N ILE A 84 16.40 15.78 -16.32
CA ILE A 84 17.17 14.60 -15.91
C ILE A 84 16.65 13.35 -16.59
N ILE A 85 15.33 13.18 -16.62
CA ILE A 85 14.71 12.03 -17.28
C ILE A 85 14.93 12.11 -18.78
N SER A 86 14.81 13.28 -19.35
CA SER A 86 15.03 13.53 -20.77
C SER A 86 16.43 13.07 -21.19
N VAL A 87 17.45 13.48 -20.45
CA VAL A 87 18.83 13.09 -20.72
C VAL A 87 19.00 11.59 -20.53
N LYS A 88 18.46 11.04 -19.45
CA LYS A 88 18.61 9.62 -19.12
C LYS A 88 18.01 8.72 -20.20
N LEU A 89 16.85 9.08 -20.74
CA LEU A 89 16.12 8.23 -21.68
C LEU A 89 16.28 8.63 -23.15
N GLY A 90 16.94 9.76 -23.41
CA GLY A 90 17.13 10.22 -24.79
C GLY A 90 15.84 10.73 -25.42
N LEU A 91 14.93 11.26 -24.62
CA LEU A 91 13.65 11.82 -25.09
C LEU A 91 13.63 13.32 -24.81
N SER A 92 12.76 14.06 -25.53
CA SER A 92 12.61 15.48 -25.26
C SER A 92 11.88 15.71 -23.94
N GLU A 93 12.14 16.85 -23.29
CA GLU A 93 11.40 17.21 -22.07
C GLU A 93 9.92 17.30 -22.32
N SER A 94 9.52 17.76 -23.49
CA SER A 94 8.12 17.83 -23.90
C SER A 94 7.49 16.44 -23.90
N SER A 95 8.18 15.45 -24.45
CA SER A 95 7.72 14.08 -24.46
C SER A 95 7.58 13.53 -23.03
N ILE A 96 8.56 13.83 -22.17
CA ILE A 96 8.51 13.39 -20.77
C ILE A 96 7.29 14.00 -20.07
N ARG A 97 7.03 15.29 -20.28
CA ARG A 97 5.84 15.94 -19.69
C ARG A 97 4.56 15.26 -20.14
N ASP A 98 4.47 14.93 -21.43
CA ASP A 98 3.29 14.26 -21.97
C ASP A 98 3.10 12.88 -21.34
N TYR A 99 4.15 12.11 -21.22
CA TYR A 99 4.10 10.80 -20.60
C TYR A 99 3.73 10.87 -19.11
N VAL A 100 4.31 11.81 -18.38
CA VAL A 100 3.96 12.01 -16.98
C VAL A 100 2.49 12.39 -16.85
N GLY A 101 2.00 13.26 -17.74
CA GLY A 101 0.58 13.60 -17.78
C GLY A 101 -0.31 12.39 -18.00
N LYS A 102 0.08 11.51 -18.93
CA LYS A 102 -0.68 10.28 -19.20
C LYS A 102 -0.65 9.34 -18.00
N LEU A 103 0.50 9.21 -17.35
CA LEU A 103 0.61 8.40 -16.13
C LEU A 103 -0.33 8.90 -15.06
N MET A 104 -0.37 10.20 -14.84
CA MET A 104 -1.24 10.79 -13.83
C MET A 104 -2.71 10.57 -14.18
N LYS A 105 -3.08 10.69 -15.45
CA LYS A 105 -4.45 10.43 -15.91
C LYS A 105 -4.85 8.96 -15.71
N LYS A 106 -3.91 8.06 -15.79
CA LYS A 106 -4.16 6.64 -15.55
C LYS A 106 -4.20 6.28 -14.08
N GLY A 107 -4.05 7.26 -13.20
CA GLY A 107 -4.14 7.06 -11.77
C GLY A 107 -2.84 6.66 -11.10
N ILE A 108 -1.72 6.83 -11.78
CA ILE A 108 -0.41 6.55 -11.19
C ILE A 108 -0.04 7.73 -10.29
N PRO A 109 0.33 7.49 -9.02
CA PRO A 109 0.52 8.56 -8.05
C PRO A 109 1.90 9.22 -8.18
N ILE A 110 2.06 10.02 -9.21
CA ILE A 110 3.24 10.86 -9.41
C ILE A 110 2.92 12.25 -8.88
N GLU A 111 3.82 12.82 -8.10
CA GLU A 111 3.68 14.14 -7.52
C GLU A 111 4.61 15.12 -8.19
N LYS A 112 4.11 16.32 -8.46
CA LYS A 112 4.89 17.42 -9.01
C LYS A 112 5.10 18.43 -7.90
N ILE A 113 6.33 18.66 -7.51
CA ILE A 113 6.68 19.60 -6.46
C ILE A 113 7.39 20.79 -7.11
N ARG A 114 6.77 21.95 -7.06
CA ARG A 114 7.35 23.15 -7.65
C ARG A 114 8.40 23.71 -6.72
N LEU A 115 9.65 23.73 -7.17
CA LEU A 115 10.77 24.23 -6.38
C LEU A 115 10.91 25.75 -6.57
N ASN A 116 10.68 26.24 -7.81
CA ASN A 116 10.68 27.66 -8.14
C ASN A 116 9.87 27.81 -9.42
N ASN A 117 9.88 29.02 -10.01
CA ASN A 117 9.05 29.31 -11.19
C ASN A 117 9.37 28.44 -12.40
N LYS A 118 10.57 27.86 -12.48
CA LYS A 118 11.01 27.10 -13.64
C LYS A 118 11.23 25.61 -13.38
N ASN A 119 11.45 25.24 -12.14
CA ASN A 119 11.85 23.87 -11.81
C ASN A 119 10.73 23.16 -11.09
N VAL A 120 10.45 21.93 -11.57
CA VAL A 120 9.45 21.05 -10.99
C VAL A 120 10.16 19.73 -10.67
N ARG A 121 10.12 19.33 -9.41
CA ARG A 121 10.62 18.02 -9.00
C ARG A 121 9.51 17.01 -9.13
N LEU A 122 9.85 15.85 -9.68
CA LEU A 122 8.94 14.73 -9.82
C LEU A 122 9.24 13.71 -8.73
N SER A 123 8.19 13.16 -8.15
CA SER A 123 8.31 12.21 -7.05
C SER A 123 7.19 11.18 -7.15
N ILE A 124 7.46 9.99 -6.66
CA ILE A 124 6.43 8.97 -6.51
C ILE A 124 5.83 9.14 -5.11
N SER A 125 4.52 9.01 -4.99
CA SER A 125 3.84 9.13 -3.71
C SER A 125 4.47 8.21 -2.66
N GLU A 126 4.69 8.74 -1.47
CA GLU A 126 5.21 7.96 -0.35
C GLU A 126 4.27 6.81 0.01
N ASP A 127 2.97 6.99 -0.17
CA ASP A 127 2.00 5.95 0.12
C ASP A 127 2.25 4.72 -0.74
N LEU A 128 2.52 4.91 -2.03
CA LEU A 128 2.83 3.79 -2.92
C LEU A 128 4.14 3.14 -2.53
N LYS A 129 5.16 3.92 -2.24
CA LYS A 129 6.47 3.40 -1.86
C LYS A 129 6.42 2.56 -0.60
N LYS A 130 5.58 2.94 0.37
CA LYS A 130 5.41 2.19 1.60
C LYS A 130 4.73 0.85 1.38
N ILE A 131 3.85 0.79 0.40
CA ILE A 131 3.08 -0.42 0.11
C ILE A 131 3.87 -1.39 -0.75
N ALA A 132 4.59 -0.87 -1.76
CA ALA A 132 5.21 -1.73 -2.75
C ALA A 132 6.53 -1.15 -3.26
N PRO A 133 7.64 -1.85 -3.08
CA PRO A 133 8.89 -1.49 -3.74
C PRO A 133 8.75 -1.71 -5.26
N LEU A 134 9.65 -1.10 -6.01
CA LEU A 134 9.59 -1.16 -7.47
C LEU A 134 9.60 -2.60 -7.99
N SER A 135 10.39 -3.46 -7.37
CA SER A 135 10.44 -4.87 -7.77
C SER A 135 9.08 -5.55 -7.63
N THR A 136 8.33 -5.23 -6.58
CA THR A 136 6.99 -5.77 -6.38
C THR A 136 6.04 -5.24 -7.43
N ILE A 137 6.10 -3.95 -7.76
CA ILE A 137 5.27 -3.35 -8.79
C ILE A 137 5.53 -4.03 -10.14
N LEU A 138 6.80 -4.26 -10.45
CA LEU A 138 7.18 -4.94 -11.69
C LEU A 138 6.60 -6.35 -11.75
N GLN A 139 6.71 -7.11 -10.66
CA GLN A 139 6.13 -8.45 -10.59
C GLN A 139 4.63 -8.45 -10.75
N LEU A 140 3.94 -7.52 -10.10
CA LEU A 140 2.48 -7.42 -10.19
C LEU A 140 2.04 -7.05 -11.61
N ARG A 141 2.80 -6.18 -12.27
CA ARG A 141 2.49 -5.77 -13.64
C ARG A 141 2.61 -6.95 -14.62
N ASP A 142 3.58 -7.83 -14.38
CA ASP A 142 3.82 -8.97 -15.27
C ASP A 142 2.84 -10.12 -15.06
N LEU A 143 2.09 -10.10 -13.97
CA LEU A 143 1.04 -11.07 -13.78
C LEU A 143 -0.11 -10.77 -14.73
#